data_bcb24174da9c3948c11292d2a8c80a87
#
_entry.id   bcb24174da9c3948c11292d2a8c80a87
#
_cell.length_a   1.000
_cell.length_b   1.000
_cell.length_c   1.000
_cell.angle_alpha   90.00
_cell.angle_beta   90.00
_cell.angle_gamma   90.00
#
_symmetry.space_group_name_H-M   'P 1'
#
loop_
_entity.id
_entity.type
_entity.pdbx_description
1 polymer ?
#
loop_
_entity_poly.entity_id
_entity_poly.type
_entity_poly.pdbx_seq_one_letter_code
_entity_poly.pdbx_strand_id
1 'polypeptide(L)'
;MLDARIKQIVASPLDPIADGLARMGGGANALTVVGFAMGVVAAALIADESFLMGIAFLMLNRMADILDGMVARRMGATPIGGLLDASLDLFVYAAIPFAFALAHQQDALAACFLLMGLMIAAIPGLVARAFVPETSNRRVLTLCGHSETFIAFALMCVTPRWMFSLLAYFYGALCFLSAAVSFASAIVQIRATEKS
;
A
#
# COMPACT_ATOMS: atom_id res chain seq x y z
N MET A 1 1.52 -13.27 3.23
CA MET A 1 0.89 -14.51 2.69
C MET A 1 -0.53 -14.26 2.18
N LEU A 2 -1.31 -13.43 2.87
CA LEU A 2 -2.66 -13.03 2.41
C LEU A 2 -2.60 -12.21 1.12
N ASP A 3 -1.68 -11.28 1.03
CA ASP A 3 -1.47 -10.39 -0.13
C ASP A 3 -1.27 -11.16 -1.46
N ALA A 4 -0.49 -12.25 -1.46
CA ALA A 4 -0.28 -13.07 -2.65
C ALA A 4 -1.56 -13.82 -3.09
N ARG A 5 -2.38 -14.29 -2.14
CA ARG A 5 -3.65 -14.98 -2.44
C ARG A 5 -4.71 -14.01 -2.94
N ILE A 6 -4.84 -12.85 -2.28
CA ILE A 6 -5.78 -11.81 -2.71
C ILE A 6 -5.41 -11.30 -4.10
N LYS A 7 -4.13 -11.04 -4.37
CA LYS A 7 -3.65 -10.66 -5.70
C LYS A 7 -4.00 -11.72 -6.77
N GLN A 8 -3.87 -13.01 -6.47
CA GLN A 8 -4.24 -14.07 -7.42
C GLN A 8 -5.75 -14.11 -7.71
N ILE A 9 -6.59 -13.99 -6.67
CA ILE A 9 -8.05 -14.02 -6.82
C ILE A 9 -8.55 -12.81 -7.59
N VAL A 10 -8.01 -11.62 -7.31
CA VAL A 10 -8.41 -10.37 -7.96
C VAL A 10 -7.78 -10.24 -9.35
N ALA A 11 -6.60 -10.77 -9.58
CA ALA A 11 -5.93 -10.71 -10.89
C ALA A 11 -6.67 -11.51 -11.96
N SER A 12 -7.24 -12.68 -11.62
CA SER A 12 -7.92 -13.55 -12.58
C SER A 12 -9.02 -12.82 -13.38
N PRO A 13 -9.99 -12.11 -12.76
CA PRO A 13 -11.00 -11.37 -13.52
C PRO A 13 -10.44 -10.11 -14.22
N LEU A 14 -9.29 -9.59 -13.79
CA LEU A 14 -8.67 -8.40 -14.38
C LEU A 14 -7.73 -8.74 -15.56
N ASP A 15 -7.37 -10.01 -15.76
CA ASP A 15 -6.48 -10.44 -16.85
C ASP A 15 -6.92 -9.97 -18.25
N PRO A 16 -8.19 -10.13 -18.67
CA PRO A 16 -8.61 -9.67 -20.00
C PRO A 16 -8.56 -8.15 -20.13
N ILE A 17 -8.81 -7.42 -19.04
CA ILE A 17 -8.73 -5.95 -19.02
C ILE A 17 -7.27 -5.51 -19.17
N ALA A 18 -6.35 -6.14 -18.43
CA ALA A 18 -4.93 -5.85 -18.51
C ALA A 18 -4.34 -6.18 -19.90
N ASP A 19 -4.80 -7.27 -20.53
CA ASP A 19 -4.41 -7.61 -21.90
C ASP A 19 -4.92 -6.59 -22.93
N GLY A 20 -6.16 -6.13 -22.79
CA GLY A 20 -6.73 -5.09 -23.62
C GLY A 20 -5.95 -3.77 -23.53
N LEU A 21 -5.67 -3.33 -22.29
CA LEU A 21 -4.90 -2.10 -22.04
C LEU A 21 -3.46 -2.21 -22.56
N ALA A 22 -2.79 -3.34 -22.37
CA ALA A 22 -1.44 -3.56 -22.88
C ALA A 22 -1.40 -3.51 -24.42
N ARG A 23 -2.38 -4.11 -25.11
CA ARG A 23 -2.48 -4.06 -26.60
C ARG A 23 -2.76 -2.65 -27.13
N MET A 24 -3.50 -1.84 -26.40
CA MET A 24 -3.79 -0.46 -26.77
C MET A 24 -2.59 0.49 -26.53
N GLY A 25 -1.47 -0.01 -26.01
CA GLY A 25 -0.32 0.82 -25.63
C GLY A 25 -0.62 1.70 -24.39
N GLY A 26 -1.66 1.35 -23.64
CA GLY A 26 -2.06 2.04 -22.41
C GLY A 26 -0.92 1.98 -21.39
N GLY A 27 -0.30 3.15 -21.13
CA GLY A 27 0.86 3.22 -20.25
C GLY A 27 0.50 2.80 -18.82
N ALA A 28 1.22 1.84 -18.25
CA ALA A 28 1.09 1.46 -16.83
C ALA A 28 1.14 2.69 -15.93
N ASN A 29 2.03 3.63 -16.21
CA ASN A 29 2.17 4.88 -15.46
C ASN A 29 0.89 5.75 -15.46
N ALA A 30 0.10 5.73 -16.53
CA ALA A 30 -1.18 6.44 -16.55
C ALA A 30 -2.18 5.80 -15.58
N LEU A 31 -2.22 4.48 -15.49
CA LEU A 31 -3.04 3.75 -14.52
C LEU A 31 -2.61 4.05 -13.09
N THR A 32 -1.31 4.09 -12.82
CA THR A 32 -0.75 4.46 -11.52
C THR A 32 -1.22 5.86 -11.11
N VAL A 33 -1.16 6.85 -12.02
CA VAL A 33 -1.62 8.22 -11.76
C VAL A 33 -3.14 8.28 -11.54
N VAL A 34 -3.92 7.53 -12.32
CA VAL A 34 -5.39 7.44 -12.14
C VAL A 34 -5.70 6.78 -10.78
N GLY A 35 -5.02 5.70 -10.45
CA GLY A 35 -5.14 5.05 -9.15
C GLY A 35 -4.82 6.01 -7.99
N PHE A 36 -3.72 6.75 -8.10
CA PHE A 36 -3.35 7.78 -7.14
C PHE A 36 -4.44 8.85 -6.97
N ALA A 37 -4.98 9.38 -8.08
CA ALA A 37 -6.07 10.36 -8.01
C ALA A 37 -7.30 9.81 -7.26
N MET A 38 -7.65 8.53 -7.48
CA MET A 38 -8.71 7.85 -6.71
C MET A 38 -8.36 7.73 -5.22
N GLY A 39 -7.11 7.46 -4.88
CA GLY A 39 -6.63 7.44 -3.49
C GLY A 39 -6.73 8.81 -2.81
N VAL A 40 -6.41 9.90 -3.52
CA VAL A 40 -6.57 11.27 -3.01
C VAL A 40 -8.04 11.62 -2.80
N VAL A 41 -8.92 11.25 -3.74
CA VAL A 41 -10.37 11.42 -3.58
C VAL A 41 -10.89 10.62 -2.39
N ALA A 42 -10.41 9.38 -2.21
CA ALA A 42 -10.77 8.57 -1.04
C ALA A 42 -10.38 9.26 0.27
N ALA A 43 -9.16 9.83 0.36
CA ALA A 43 -8.72 10.58 1.53
C ALA A 43 -9.60 11.82 1.78
N ALA A 44 -9.94 12.58 0.75
CA ALA A 44 -10.83 13.74 0.88
C ALA A 44 -12.22 13.36 1.39
N LEU A 45 -12.79 12.27 0.86
CA LEU A 45 -14.10 11.75 1.30
C LEU A 45 -14.06 11.24 2.75
N ILE A 46 -12.97 10.58 3.17
CA ILE A 46 -12.79 10.15 4.56
C ILE A 46 -12.68 11.37 5.48
N ALA A 47 -11.94 12.41 5.09
CA ALA A 47 -11.82 13.64 5.86
C ALA A 47 -13.17 14.36 6.03
N ASP A 48 -14.05 14.24 5.03
CA ASP A 48 -15.43 14.76 5.05
C ASP A 48 -16.43 13.79 5.73
N GLU A 49 -15.97 12.79 6.45
CA GLU A 49 -16.76 11.75 7.12
C GLU A 49 -17.64 10.91 6.17
N SER A 50 -17.46 11.01 4.87
CA SER A 50 -18.15 10.22 3.83
C SER A 50 -17.50 8.83 3.67
N PHE A 51 -17.44 8.05 4.75
CA PHE A 51 -16.65 6.82 4.87
C PHE A 51 -16.99 5.76 3.82
N LEU A 52 -18.29 5.56 3.51
CA LEU A 52 -18.70 4.55 2.54
C LEU A 52 -18.18 4.86 1.13
N MET A 53 -18.28 6.13 0.72
CA MET A 53 -17.72 6.59 -0.56
C MET A 53 -16.21 6.55 -0.54
N GLY A 54 -15.58 6.90 0.59
CA GLY A 54 -14.15 6.78 0.80
C GLY A 54 -13.65 5.34 0.56
N ILE A 55 -14.34 4.33 1.11
CA ILE A 55 -14.02 2.91 0.85
C ILE A 55 -14.16 2.57 -0.63
N ALA A 56 -15.22 3.02 -1.30
CA ALA A 56 -15.44 2.72 -2.71
C ALA A 56 -14.28 3.25 -3.57
N PHE A 57 -13.85 4.49 -3.34
CA PHE A 57 -12.70 5.07 -4.05
C PHE A 57 -11.36 4.42 -3.66
N LEU A 58 -11.21 4.01 -2.41
CA LEU A 58 -10.05 3.25 -1.95
C LEU A 58 -9.99 1.87 -2.64
N MET A 59 -11.13 1.21 -2.88
CA MET A 59 -11.21 -0.02 -3.67
C MET A 59 -10.80 0.21 -5.12
N LEU A 60 -11.25 1.31 -5.73
CA LEU A 60 -10.86 1.67 -7.10
C LEU A 60 -9.35 1.95 -7.20
N ASN A 61 -8.78 2.68 -6.23
CA ASN A 61 -7.32 2.87 -6.12
C ASN A 61 -6.60 1.52 -6.10
N ARG A 62 -7.05 0.57 -5.26
CA ARG A 62 -6.42 -0.76 -5.16
C ARG A 62 -6.55 -1.59 -6.44
N MET A 63 -7.68 -1.50 -7.13
CA MET A 63 -7.86 -2.17 -8.43
C MET A 63 -6.93 -1.59 -9.49
N ALA A 64 -6.76 -0.27 -9.52
CA ALA A 64 -5.85 0.42 -10.43
C ALA A 64 -4.39 0.00 -10.20
N ASP A 65 -3.93 -0.09 -8.93
CA ASP A 65 -2.61 -0.57 -8.53
C ASP A 65 -2.34 -2.03 -8.97
N ILE A 66 -3.33 -2.91 -8.87
CA ILE A 66 -3.20 -4.28 -9.36
C ILE A 66 -3.09 -4.30 -10.89
N LEU A 67 -3.92 -3.49 -11.58
CA LEU A 67 -3.95 -3.41 -13.03
C LEU A 67 -2.67 -2.83 -13.62
N ASP A 68 -2.13 -1.74 -13.04
CA ASP A 68 -0.90 -1.13 -13.55
C ASP A 68 0.30 -2.08 -13.44
N GLY A 69 0.40 -2.79 -12.30
CA GLY A 69 1.42 -3.82 -12.15
C GLY A 69 1.26 -5.00 -13.12
N MET A 70 0.02 -5.36 -13.50
CA MET A 70 -0.24 -6.39 -14.51
C MET A 70 0.16 -5.89 -15.91
N VAL A 71 -0.21 -4.67 -16.27
CA VAL A 71 0.15 -4.03 -17.55
C VAL A 71 1.66 -3.83 -17.65
N ALA A 72 2.30 -3.32 -16.59
CA ALA A 72 3.75 -3.12 -16.56
C ALA A 72 4.52 -4.44 -16.82
N ARG A 73 4.09 -5.55 -16.22
CA ARG A 73 4.72 -6.86 -16.48
C ARG A 73 4.57 -7.35 -17.92
N ARG A 74 3.49 -6.97 -18.64
CA ARG A 74 3.25 -7.34 -20.04
C ARG A 74 4.02 -6.47 -21.02
N MET A 75 4.17 -5.18 -20.70
CA MET A 75 4.82 -4.19 -21.57
C MET A 75 6.32 -4.04 -21.33
N GLY A 76 6.84 -4.63 -20.25
CA GLY A 76 8.19 -4.42 -19.75
C GLY A 76 8.21 -3.35 -18.65
N ALA A 77 8.42 -3.78 -17.42
CA ALA A 77 8.51 -2.89 -16.26
C ALA A 77 9.72 -1.94 -16.39
N THR A 78 9.52 -0.66 -16.09
CA THR A 78 10.59 0.33 -16.12
C THR A 78 10.97 0.77 -14.70
N PRO A 79 12.25 1.11 -14.43
CA PRO A 79 12.66 1.61 -13.11
C PRO A 79 11.91 2.89 -12.69
N ILE A 80 11.63 3.76 -13.66
CA ILE A 80 10.88 5.01 -13.44
C ILE A 80 9.43 4.71 -13.05
N GLY A 81 8.79 3.75 -13.74
CA GLY A 81 7.43 3.31 -13.40
C GLY A 81 7.35 2.73 -11.99
N GLY A 82 8.31 1.87 -11.63
CA GLY A 82 8.38 1.31 -10.27
C GLY A 82 8.66 2.34 -9.18
N LEU A 83 9.42 3.41 -9.48
CA LEU A 83 9.62 4.53 -8.56
C LEU A 83 8.34 5.35 -8.39
N LEU A 84 7.66 5.63 -9.49
CA LEU A 84 6.40 6.38 -9.50
C LEU A 84 5.33 5.65 -8.67
N ASP A 85 5.12 4.37 -8.96
CA ASP A 85 4.20 3.49 -8.26
C ASP A 85 4.46 3.48 -6.74
N ALA A 86 5.70 3.16 -6.33
CA ALA A 86 6.06 3.12 -4.92
C ALA A 86 5.90 4.47 -4.20
N SER A 87 6.17 5.60 -4.90
CA SER A 87 6.05 6.93 -4.32
C SER A 87 4.60 7.36 -4.14
N LEU A 88 3.75 7.10 -5.14
CA LEU A 88 2.34 7.46 -5.10
C LEU A 88 1.56 6.59 -4.12
N ASP A 89 1.88 5.29 -4.02
CA ASP A 89 1.34 4.39 -3.00
C ASP A 89 1.67 4.89 -1.59
N LEU A 90 2.94 5.26 -1.35
CA LEU A 90 3.36 5.76 -0.05
C LEU A 90 2.61 7.06 0.32
N PHE A 91 2.35 7.92 -0.66
CA PHE A 91 1.56 9.13 -0.46
C PHE A 91 0.12 8.80 -0.03
N VAL A 92 -0.55 7.85 -0.70
CA VAL A 92 -1.91 7.42 -0.32
C VAL A 92 -1.91 6.82 1.08
N TYR A 93 -0.92 5.99 1.43
CA TYR A 93 -0.79 5.43 2.79
C TYR A 93 -0.59 6.49 3.86
N ALA A 94 0.01 7.63 3.53
CA ALA A 94 0.10 8.77 4.44
C ALA A 94 -1.20 9.59 4.49
N ALA A 95 -1.84 9.79 3.33
CA ALA A 95 -3.03 10.63 3.19
C ALA A 95 -4.24 10.05 3.94
N ILE A 96 -4.43 8.72 3.96
CA ILE A 96 -5.58 8.09 4.63
C ILE A 96 -5.55 8.28 6.16
N PRO A 97 -4.48 7.96 6.92
CA PRO A 97 -4.44 8.29 8.34
C PRO A 97 -4.55 9.78 8.63
N PHE A 98 -3.98 10.63 7.77
CA PHE A 98 -4.15 12.08 7.89
C PHE A 98 -5.61 12.51 7.72
N ALA A 99 -6.33 11.91 6.76
CA ALA A 99 -7.76 12.13 6.58
C ALA A 99 -8.59 11.69 7.82
N PHE A 100 -8.24 10.55 8.43
CA PHE A 100 -8.86 10.14 9.70
C PHE A 100 -8.56 11.11 10.84
N ALA A 101 -7.36 11.71 10.90
CA ALA A 101 -7.06 12.74 11.89
C ALA A 101 -7.92 13.99 11.73
N LEU A 102 -8.29 14.34 10.50
CA LEU A 102 -9.22 15.45 10.23
C LEU A 102 -10.68 15.09 10.59
N ALA A 103 -11.13 13.88 10.23
CA ALA A 103 -12.48 13.39 10.54
C ALA A 103 -12.69 13.17 12.05
N HIS A 104 -11.67 12.66 12.73
CA HIS A 104 -11.71 12.31 14.17
C HIS A 104 -10.74 13.17 14.97
N GLN A 105 -10.97 14.47 15.04
CA GLN A 105 -10.04 15.42 15.68
C GLN A 105 -9.71 15.08 17.15
N GLN A 106 -10.66 14.50 17.89
CA GLN A 106 -10.44 14.05 19.27
C GLN A 106 -9.46 12.85 19.34
N ASP A 107 -9.38 12.07 18.28
CA ASP A 107 -8.57 10.86 18.16
C ASP A 107 -7.37 11.06 17.22
N ALA A 108 -7.03 12.31 16.89
CA ALA A 108 -5.96 12.64 15.96
C ALA A 108 -4.61 12.02 16.37
N LEU A 109 -4.36 11.85 17.67
CA LEU A 109 -3.14 11.19 18.17
C LEU A 109 -3.06 9.73 17.74
N ALA A 110 -4.18 9.00 17.75
CA ALA A 110 -4.23 7.62 17.27
C ALA A 110 -3.99 7.53 15.77
N ALA A 111 -4.56 8.46 14.99
CA ALA A 111 -4.31 8.57 13.55
C ALA A 111 -2.84 8.92 13.24
N CYS A 112 -2.22 9.82 13.98
CA CYS A 112 -0.79 10.14 13.85
C CYS A 112 0.10 8.94 14.22
N PHE A 113 -0.25 8.17 15.26
CA PHE A 113 0.47 6.96 15.63
C PHE A 113 0.40 5.91 14.52
N LEU A 114 -0.79 5.72 13.93
CA LEU A 114 -1.00 4.85 12.78
C LEU A 114 -0.15 5.31 11.58
N LEU A 115 -0.17 6.60 11.26
CA LEU A 115 0.64 7.20 10.19
C LEU A 115 2.13 6.90 10.39
N MET A 116 2.65 7.16 11.58
CA MET A 116 4.06 6.86 11.90
C MET A 116 4.38 5.38 11.73
N GLY A 117 3.53 4.49 12.22
CA GLY A 117 3.72 3.05 12.10
C GLY A 117 3.81 2.60 10.63
N LEU A 118 2.89 3.09 9.78
CA LEU A 118 2.87 2.79 8.35
C LEU A 118 4.12 3.31 7.63
N MET A 119 4.52 4.56 7.90
CA MET A 119 5.71 5.16 7.27
C MET A 119 6.98 4.40 7.66
N ILE A 120 7.14 4.05 8.93
CA ILE A 120 8.30 3.28 9.41
C ILE A 120 8.28 1.86 8.83
N ALA A 121 7.11 1.22 8.70
CA ALA A 121 7.00 -0.11 8.12
C ALA A 121 7.38 -0.17 6.62
N ALA A 122 7.22 0.94 5.88
CA ALA A 122 7.60 1.02 4.48
C ALA A 122 9.13 1.09 4.25
N ILE A 123 9.88 1.68 5.19
CA ILE A 123 11.32 1.95 5.04
C ILE A 123 12.15 0.70 4.74
N PRO A 124 12.05 -0.42 5.49
CA PRO A 124 12.89 -1.59 5.23
C PRO A 124 12.71 -2.17 3.83
N GLY A 125 11.47 -2.16 3.32
CA GLY A 125 11.17 -2.62 1.95
C GLY A 125 11.80 -1.74 0.88
N LEU A 126 11.77 -0.42 1.05
CA LEU A 126 12.41 0.55 0.14
C LEU A 126 13.94 0.41 0.16
N VAL A 127 14.52 0.33 1.36
CA VAL A 127 15.97 0.16 1.53
C VAL A 127 16.44 -1.17 0.94
N ALA A 128 15.73 -2.27 1.19
CA ALA A 128 16.08 -3.56 0.61
C ALA A 128 16.04 -3.55 -0.92
N ARG A 129 15.10 -2.82 -1.53
CA ARG A 129 15.06 -2.64 -3.01
C ARG A 129 16.28 -1.89 -3.54
N ALA A 130 16.85 -0.96 -2.77
CA ALA A 130 18.01 -0.18 -3.18
C ALA A 130 19.34 -0.95 -3.07
N PHE A 131 19.49 -1.81 -2.06
CA PHE A 131 20.78 -2.44 -1.72
C PHE A 131 20.85 -3.94 -2.05
N VAL A 132 19.75 -4.63 -2.26
CA VAL A 132 19.74 -6.07 -2.58
C VAL A 132 19.53 -6.27 -4.09
N PRO A 133 20.45 -6.94 -4.82
CA PRO A 133 20.33 -7.20 -6.25
C PRO A 133 19.06 -7.99 -6.60
N GLU A 134 18.49 -7.79 -7.79
CA GLU A 134 17.26 -8.49 -8.24
C GLU A 134 17.44 -10.01 -8.37
N THR A 135 18.67 -10.47 -8.57
CA THR A 135 19.03 -11.88 -8.64
C THR A 135 18.98 -12.60 -7.30
N SER A 136 18.98 -11.85 -6.19
CA SER A 136 18.84 -12.41 -4.85
C SER A 136 17.37 -12.56 -4.48
N ASN A 137 17.05 -13.60 -3.69
CA ASN A 137 15.68 -13.86 -3.23
C ASN A 137 15.23 -12.78 -2.22
N ARG A 138 14.79 -11.61 -2.73
CA ARG A 138 14.36 -10.42 -1.97
C ARG A 138 13.07 -10.68 -1.20
N ARG A 139 13.08 -11.56 -0.23
CA ARG A 139 11.93 -11.80 0.65
C ARG A 139 12.11 -11.06 1.97
N VAL A 140 11.83 -9.76 1.99
CA VAL A 140 11.66 -9.05 3.25
C VAL A 140 10.37 -9.56 3.90
N LEU A 141 10.50 -10.14 5.10
CA LEU A 141 9.34 -10.58 5.87
C LEU A 141 8.57 -9.33 6.34
N THR A 142 7.39 -9.11 5.79
CA THR A 142 6.47 -8.06 6.23
C THR A 142 5.24 -8.69 6.86
N LEU A 143 4.85 -8.22 8.04
CA LEU A 143 3.61 -8.63 8.70
C LEU A 143 2.42 -7.76 8.26
N CYS A 144 2.69 -6.50 7.88
CA CYS A 144 1.71 -5.56 7.36
C CYS A 144 2.00 -5.33 5.87
N GLY A 145 1.28 -6.06 5.01
CA GLY A 145 1.31 -5.88 3.57
C GLY A 145 0.26 -4.87 3.09
N HIS A 146 0.27 -4.60 1.79
CA HIS A 146 -0.66 -3.66 1.16
C HIS A 146 -2.12 -4.07 1.35
N SER A 147 -2.44 -5.36 1.24
CA SER A 147 -3.81 -5.86 1.39
C SER A 147 -4.29 -5.79 2.84
N GLU A 148 -3.43 -6.08 3.81
CA GLU A 148 -3.72 -5.97 5.23
C GLU A 148 -3.99 -4.53 5.64
N THR A 149 -3.19 -3.57 5.13
CA THR A 149 -3.39 -2.13 5.37
C THR A 149 -4.72 -1.65 4.80
N PHE A 150 -5.05 -2.08 3.59
CA PHE A 150 -6.32 -1.77 2.96
C PHE A 150 -7.52 -2.26 3.78
N ILE A 151 -7.48 -3.51 4.25
CA ILE A 151 -8.53 -4.09 5.11
C ILE A 151 -8.64 -3.30 6.42
N ALA A 152 -7.52 -2.89 7.02
CA ALA A 152 -7.51 -2.09 8.23
C ALA A 152 -8.20 -0.73 8.01
N PHE A 153 -7.91 -0.04 6.91
CA PHE A 153 -8.56 1.23 6.57
C PHE A 153 -10.06 1.06 6.32
N ALA A 154 -10.46 0.03 5.56
CA ALA A 154 -11.87 -0.27 5.33
C ALA A 154 -12.60 -0.57 6.63
N LEU A 155 -11.97 -1.34 7.53
CA LEU A 155 -12.53 -1.65 8.84
C LEU A 155 -12.70 -0.38 9.69
N MET A 156 -11.72 0.52 9.70
CA MET A 156 -11.80 1.81 10.41
C MET A 156 -12.92 2.70 9.88
N CYS A 157 -13.25 2.62 8.59
CA CYS A 157 -14.35 3.37 8.01
C CYS A 157 -15.74 2.82 8.39
N VAL A 158 -15.87 1.50 8.61
CA VAL A 158 -17.17 0.84 8.87
C VAL A 158 -17.47 0.74 10.36
N THR A 159 -16.44 0.70 11.19
CA THR A 159 -16.60 0.55 12.64
C THR A 159 -17.11 1.83 13.30
N PRO A 160 -17.86 1.72 14.42
CA PRO A 160 -18.29 2.88 15.18
C PRO A 160 -17.11 3.75 15.62
N ARG A 161 -17.33 5.07 15.66
CA ARG A 161 -16.30 6.08 15.98
C ARG A 161 -15.49 5.78 17.25
N TRP A 162 -16.12 5.24 18.29
CA TRP A 162 -15.46 4.91 19.56
C TRP A 162 -14.43 3.79 19.44
N MET A 163 -14.51 2.95 18.39
CA MET A 163 -13.54 1.88 18.13
C MET A 163 -12.34 2.35 17.31
N PHE A 164 -12.43 3.52 16.67
CA PHE A 164 -11.37 4.02 15.77
C PHE A 164 -10.00 4.08 16.46
N SER A 165 -9.91 4.72 17.63
CA SER A 165 -8.65 4.83 18.37
C SER A 165 -8.04 3.48 18.71
N LEU A 166 -8.86 2.51 19.13
CA LEU A 166 -8.41 1.17 19.45
C LEU A 166 -7.80 0.48 18.23
N LEU A 167 -8.49 0.54 17.08
CA LEU A 167 -8.04 -0.05 15.83
C LEU A 167 -6.78 0.63 15.30
N ALA A 168 -6.71 1.97 15.37
CA ALA A 168 -5.58 2.75 14.91
C ALA A 168 -4.31 2.47 15.74
N TYR A 169 -4.41 2.42 17.07
CA TYR A 169 -3.29 2.05 17.93
C TYR A 169 -2.87 0.59 17.74
N PHE A 170 -3.84 -0.33 17.65
CA PHE A 170 -3.55 -1.75 17.45
C PHE A 170 -2.83 -1.98 16.13
N TYR A 171 -3.38 -1.45 15.03
CA TYR A 171 -2.76 -1.64 13.71
C TYR A 171 -1.44 -0.87 13.57
N GLY A 172 -1.33 0.33 14.14
CA GLY A 172 -0.08 1.07 14.21
C GLY A 172 1.00 0.30 14.97
N ALA A 173 0.68 -0.33 16.10
CA ALA A 173 1.62 -1.18 16.85
C ALA A 173 2.06 -2.41 16.03
N LEU A 174 1.15 -3.05 15.28
CA LEU A 174 1.49 -4.12 14.35
C LEU A 174 2.43 -3.63 13.24
N CYS A 175 2.26 -2.41 12.74
CA CYS A 175 3.15 -1.81 11.76
C CYS A 175 4.56 -1.59 12.33
N PHE A 176 4.70 -1.11 13.57
CA PHE A 176 5.99 -1.00 14.24
C PHE A 176 6.67 -2.36 14.43
N LEU A 177 5.92 -3.37 14.85
CA LEU A 177 6.44 -4.74 14.96
C LEU A 177 6.87 -5.28 13.59
N SER A 178 6.06 -5.07 12.55
CA SER A 178 6.38 -5.43 11.17
C SER A 178 7.66 -4.75 10.70
N ALA A 179 7.84 -3.47 11.01
CA ALA A 179 9.06 -2.73 10.68
C ALA A 179 10.30 -3.34 11.33
N ALA A 180 10.23 -3.69 12.62
CA ALA A 180 11.33 -4.31 13.35
C ALA A 180 11.73 -5.68 12.73
N VAL A 181 10.74 -6.53 12.43
CA VAL A 181 10.96 -7.84 11.78
C VAL A 181 11.53 -7.67 10.37
N SER A 182 10.98 -6.73 9.60
CA SER A 182 11.43 -6.43 8.23
C SER A 182 12.85 -5.89 8.22
N PHE A 183 13.20 -5.02 9.17
CA PHE A 183 14.54 -4.46 9.30
C PHE A 183 15.56 -5.55 9.66
N ALA A 184 15.24 -6.42 10.62
CA ALA A 184 16.10 -7.54 10.96
C ALA A 184 16.33 -8.48 9.76
N SER A 185 15.28 -8.78 8.99
CA SER A 185 15.37 -9.62 7.79
C SER A 185 16.19 -8.95 6.68
N ALA A 186 16.08 -7.64 6.51
CA ALA A 186 16.86 -6.88 5.53
C ALA A 186 18.37 -6.89 5.86
N ILE A 187 18.73 -6.70 7.14
CA ILE A 187 20.13 -6.78 7.59
C ILE A 187 20.73 -8.16 7.28
N VAL A 188 20.01 -9.24 7.56
CA VAL A 188 20.47 -10.60 7.27
C VAL A 188 20.71 -10.80 5.78
N GLN A 189 19.83 -10.29 4.93
CA GLN A 189 19.99 -10.39 3.48
C GLN A 189 21.17 -9.59 2.95
N ILE A 190 21.35 -8.35 3.41
CA ILE A 190 22.48 -7.49 3.01
C ILE A 190 23.81 -8.17 3.40
N ARG A 191 23.92 -8.67 4.63
CA ARG A 191 25.15 -9.39 5.08
C ARG A 191 25.43 -10.68 4.31
N ALA A 192 24.39 -11.36 3.82
CA ALA A 192 24.56 -12.53 2.97
C ALA A 192 25.13 -12.16 1.60
N THR A 193 24.73 -11.01 1.06
CA THR A 193 25.19 -10.50 -0.24
C THR A 193 26.65 -10.00 -0.17
N GLU A 194 27.07 -9.43 0.97
CA GLU A 194 28.46 -8.97 1.17
C GLU A 194 29.48 -10.13 1.26
N LYS A 195 29.01 -11.33 1.56
CA LYS A 195 29.87 -12.53 1.70
C LYS A 195 29.96 -13.39 0.43
N SER A 196 29.16 -13.08 -0.58
CA SER A 196 29.09 -13.75 -1.88
C SER A 196 29.92 -13.02 -2.94
#